data_24048140aaa9738b9a8c2cff2a433430
#
_entry.id   24048140aaa9738b9a8c2cff2a433430
#
_cell.length_a   1.000
_cell.length_b   1.000
_cell.length_c   1.000
_cell.angle_alpha   90.00
_cell.angle_beta   90.00
_cell.angle_gamma   90.00
#
_symmetry.space_group_name_H-M   'P 1'
#
loop_
_entity.id
_entity.type
_entity.pdbx_description
1 polymer ?
#
loop_
_entity_poly.entity_id
_entity_poly.type
_entity_poly.pdbx_seq_one_letter_code
_entity_poly.pdbx_strand_id
1 'polypeptide(L)'
;MLVLSSPSGAGKTSIARELLAIDNNLQMSVSATTRPRRPGEVHGVDYAFVEPNEFRDMIDDKKLLEYAKVFDYYYGTPRQPVEAALASGRDILFDIDWQGTQQLAEHAGEDLIRVFILPPSTRELERRLKTRAQDSASVVANRMAKAMDEISHYPEYDYIIVNTVLEDSVANLRSILTSERLKRKKILGLTDFIKQLREGG
;
A
#
# COMPACT_ATOMS: atom_id res chain seq x y z
N MET A 1 -10.02 -3.28 -0.07
CA MET A 1 -8.73 -2.62 -0.42
C MET A 1 -7.93 -2.39 0.86
N LEU A 2 -6.62 -2.65 0.85
CA LEU A 2 -5.72 -2.46 1.99
C LEU A 2 -4.54 -1.57 1.55
N VAL A 3 -4.36 -0.43 2.19
CA VAL A 3 -3.19 0.45 1.96
C VAL A 3 -2.19 0.25 3.09
N LEU A 4 -0.94 0.09 2.72
CA LEU A 4 0.19 0.21 3.61
C LEU A 4 1.00 1.45 3.24
N SER A 5 1.18 2.34 4.20
CA SER A 5 2.10 3.47 4.08
C SER A 5 3.10 3.48 5.23
N SER A 6 4.23 4.08 5.01
CA SER A 6 5.29 4.14 6.02
C SER A 6 6.35 5.13 5.62
N PRO A 7 7.12 5.65 6.55
CA PRO A 7 8.38 6.31 6.21
C PRO A 7 9.35 5.30 5.55
N SER A 8 10.17 5.81 4.65
CA SER A 8 11.22 5.01 4.00
C SER A 8 12.10 4.32 5.06
N GLY A 9 12.29 3.00 4.95
CA GLY A 9 13.09 2.23 5.91
C GLY A 9 12.31 1.61 7.07
N ALA A 10 10.99 1.84 7.21
CA ALA A 10 10.19 1.23 8.28
C ALA A 10 9.92 -0.27 8.08
N GLY A 11 10.14 -0.83 6.88
CA GLY A 11 9.98 -2.26 6.61
C GLY A 11 8.69 -2.65 5.89
N LYS A 12 7.97 -1.69 5.30
CA LYS A 12 6.71 -1.89 4.57
C LYS A 12 6.78 -3.02 3.54
N THR A 13 7.75 -2.97 2.64
CA THR A 13 7.92 -3.97 1.57
C THR A 13 8.12 -5.40 2.10
N SER A 14 8.84 -5.57 3.22
CA SER A 14 9.03 -6.88 3.84
C SER A 14 7.72 -7.41 4.40
N ILE A 15 6.97 -6.57 5.14
CA ILE A 15 5.65 -6.92 5.69
C ILE A 15 4.67 -7.26 4.57
N ALA A 16 4.61 -6.45 3.51
CA ALA A 16 3.73 -6.67 2.36
C ALA A 16 4.01 -8.02 1.69
N ARG A 17 5.30 -8.33 1.44
CA ARG A 17 5.71 -9.59 0.82
C ARG A 17 5.34 -10.81 1.65
N GLU A 18 5.60 -10.78 2.96
CA GLU A 18 5.25 -11.89 3.85
C GLU A 18 3.73 -12.08 3.94
N LEU A 19 2.95 -10.99 4.01
CA LEU A 19 1.49 -11.09 4.02
C LEU A 19 0.95 -11.70 2.71
N LEU A 20 1.47 -11.27 1.56
CA LEU A 20 1.09 -11.82 0.25
C LEU A 20 1.43 -13.30 0.11
N ALA A 21 2.51 -13.76 0.75
CA ALA A 21 2.91 -15.17 0.72
C ALA A 21 1.95 -16.09 1.51
N ILE A 22 1.23 -15.56 2.50
CA ILE A 22 0.35 -16.33 3.38
C ILE A 22 -1.14 -16.09 3.13
N ASP A 23 -1.52 -15.12 2.31
CA ASP A 23 -2.92 -14.80 2.00
C ASP A 23 -3.17 -14.86 0.48
N ASN A 24 -3.67 -16.00 0.03
CA ASN A 24 -3.91 -16.28 -1.39
C ASN A 24 -5.02 -15.42 -2.01
N ASN A 25 -5.87 -14.77 -1.20
CA ASN A 25 -6.91 -13.87 -1.70
C ASN A 25 -6.43 -12.43 -1.86
N LEU A 26 -5.24 -12.11 -1.36
CA LEU A 26 -4.64 -10.78 -1.46
C LEU A 26 -3.71 -10.69 -2.68
N GLN A 27 -3.82 -9.60 -3.43
CA GLN A 27 -2.99 -9.32 -4.60
C GLN A 27 -2.34 -7.94 -4.47
N MET A 28 -1.07 -7.81 -4.84
CA MET A 28 -0.39 -6.51 -4.91
C MET A 28 -0.91 -5.70 -6.10
N SER A 29 -1.17 -4.43 -5.87
CA SER A 29 -1.31 -3.47 -6.98
C SER A 29 0.06 -3.20 -7.60
N VAL A 30 0.14 -3.24 -8.93
CA VAL A 30 1.38 -2.90 -9.66
C VAL A 30 1.28 -1.44 -10.10
N SER A 31 2.02 -0.55 -9.44
CA SER A 31 2.03 0.88 -9.78
C SER A 31 2.79 1.13 -11.08
N ALA A 32 2.32 2.09 -11.87
CA ALA A 32 3.09 2.68 -12.96
C ALA A 32 4.10 3.68 -12.39
N THR A 33 5.27 3.80 -13.02
CA THR A 33 6.28 4.78 -12.62
C THR A 33 7.10 5.27 -13.81
N THR A 34 7.50 6.55 -13.74
CA THR A 34 8.44 7.15 -14.70
C THR A 34 9.89 6.97 -14.27
N ARG A 35 10.15 6.33 -13.14
CA ARG A 35 11.48 6.02 -12.67
C ARG A 35 12.15 4.97 -13.56
N PRO A 36 13.42 5.16 -13.94
CA PRO A 36 14.18 4.11 -14.63
C PRO A 36 14.20 2.80 -13.83
N ARG A 37 14.07 1.69 -14.56
CA ARG A 37 14.12 0.35 -13.98
C ARG A 37 15.48 0.08 -13.34
N ARG A 38 15.49 -0.43 -12.12
CA ARG A 38 16.71 -0.87 -11.43
C ARG A 38 17.09 -2.30 -11.84
N PRO A 39 18.37 -2.70 -11.69
CA PRO A 39 18.78 -4.09 -11.86
C PRO A 39 17.94 -5.02 -10.97
N GLY A 40 17.42 -6.10 -11.56
CA GLY A 40 16.60 -7.10 -10.86
C GLY A 40 15.09 -6.81 -10.81
N GLU A 41 14.65 -5.58 -11.11
CA GLU A 41 13.21 -5.29 -11.20
C GLU A 41 12.63 -5.80 -12.54
N VAL A 42 11.38 -6.23 -12.52
CA VAL A 42 10.67 -6.79 -13.68
C VAL A 42 9.47 -5.92 -14.02
N HIS A 43 9.38 -5.47 -15.29
CA HIS A 43 8.23 -4.70 -15.77
C HIS A 43 6.95 -5.52 -15.66
N GLY A 44 5.89 -4.90 -15.14
CA GLY A 44 4.58 -5.55 -14.94
C GLY A 44 4.49 -6.43 -13.68
N VAL A 45 5.59 -6.57 -12.93
CA VAL A 45 5.63 -7.31 -11.66
C VAL A 45 5.97 -6.36 -10.50
N ASP A 46 7.12 -5.70 -10.56
CA ASP A 46 7.52 -4.73 -9.54
C ASP A 46 6.87 -3.37 -9.79
N TYR A 47 6.93 -2.91 -11.04
CA TYR A 47 6.30 -1.70 -11.55
C TYR A 47 5.97 -1.84 -13.04
N ALA A 48 4.97 -1.10 -13.50
CA ALA A 48 4.82 -0.77 -14.91
C ALA A 48 5.69 0.45 -15.22
N PHE A 49 6.89 0.23 -15.75
CA PHE A 49 7.82 1.31 -16.13
C PHE A 49 7.34 1.95 -17.42
N VAL A 50 6.99 3.24 -17.38
CA VAL A 50 6.43 4.00 -18.49
C VAL A 50 7.20 5.29 -18.73
N GLU A 51 7.14 5.82 -19.95
CA GLU A 51 7.74 7.11 -20.28
C GLU A 51 6.92 8.27 -19.67
N PRO A 52 7.54 9.43 -19.39
CA PRO A 52 6.83 10.57 -18.78
C PRO A 52 5.61 11.06 -19.57
N ASN A 53 5.64 10.99 -20.90
CA ASN A 53 4.50 11.36 -21.74
C ASN A 53 3.37 10.35 -21.60
N GLU A 54 3.67 9.06 -21.63
CA GLU A 54 2.69 7.98 -21.40
C GLU A 54 2.02 8.12 -20.03
N PHE A 55 2.80 8.43 -18.98
CA PHE A 55 2.24 8.66 -17.65
C PHE A 55 1.28 9.86 -17.61
N ARG A 56 1.61 10.92 -18.35
CA ARG A 56 0.73 12.10 -18.48
C ARG A 56 -0.58 11.72 -19.17
N ASP A 57 -0.51 10.97 -20.26
CA ASP A 57 -1.69 10.48 -20.97
C ASP A 57 -2.56 9.61 -20.03
N MET A 58 -1.95 8.80 -19.15
CA MET A 58 -2.70 8.04 -18.14
C MET A 58 -3.45 8.94 -17.15
N ILE A 59 -2.88 10.08 -16.76
CA ILE A 59 -3.56 11.08 -15.91
C ILE A 59 -4.73 11.70 -16.66
N ASP A 60 -4.49 12.21 -17.85
CA ASP A 60 -5.46 12.95 -18.67
C ASP A 60 -6.66 12.05 -19.03
N ASP A 61 -6.42 10.78 -19.33
CA ASP A 61 -7.43 9.76 -19.59
C ASP A 61 -8.10 9.18 -18.33
N LYS A 62 -7.75 9.65 -17.12
CA LYS A 62 -8.26 9.16 -15.82
C LYS A 62 -8.05 7.64 -15.62
N LYS A 63 -6.97 7.10 -16.16
CA LYS A 63 -6.60 5.69 -16.07
C LYS A 63 -5.94 5.32 -14.74
N LEU A 64 -5.64 6.31 -13.88
CA LEU A 64 -5.05 6.11 -12.56
C LEU A 64 -6.12 6.27 -11.45
N LEU A 65 -6.01 5.49 -10.40
CA LEU A 65 -6.79 5.62 -9.17
C LEU A 65 -6.23 6.71 -8.27
N GLU A 66 -4.92 6.78 -8.22
CA GLU A 66 -4.12 7.77 -7.50
C GLU A 66 -2.81 7.98 -8.24
N TYR A 67 -2.16 9.12 -8.03
CA TYR A 67 -0.81 9.36 -8.49
C TYR A 67 -0.12 10.42 -7.61
N ALA A 68 1.19 10.29 -7.48
CA ALA A 68 2.02 11.25 -6.74
C ALA A 68 3.38 11.44 -7.40
N LYS A 69 3.98 12.60 -7.18
CA LYS A 69 5.38 12.83 -7.50
C LYS A 69 6.21 12.58 -6.25
N VAL A 70 7.03 11.52 -6.28
CA VAL A 70 7.93 11.16 -5.19
C VAL A 70 9.36 11.36 -5.66
N PHE A 71 10.07 12.32 -5.02
CA PHE A 71 11.33 12.86 -5.52
C PHE A 71 11.18 13.43 -6.95
N ASP A 72 11.89 12.85 -7.92
CA ASP A 72 11.92 13.34 -9.29
C ASP A 72 10.99 12.55 -10.22
N TYR A 73 10.31 11.50 -9.73
CA TYR A 73 9.54 10.57 -10.54
C TYR A 73 8.08 10.52 -10.14
N TYR A 74 7.24 10.21 -11.12
CA TYR A 74 5.83 9.95 -10.89
C TYR A 74 5.60 8.48 -10.59
N TYR A 75 4.62 8.24 -9.72
CA TYR A 75 4.08 6.93 -9.37
C TYR A 75 2.56 7.04 -9.37
N GLY A 76 1.88 5.98 -9.77
CA GLY A 76 0.42 5.97 -9.76
C GLY A 76 -0.11 4.57 -9.98
N THR A 77 -1.30 4.30 -9.47
CA THR A 77 -1.93 2.99 -9.55
C THR A 77 -2.90 2.92 -10.72
N PRO A 78 -2.65 2.04 -11.74
CA PRO A 78 -3.58 1.82 -12.83
C PRO A 78 -4.94 1.32 -12.33
N ARG A 79 -6.02 1.95 -12.77
CA ARG A 79 -7.40 1.68 -12.35
C ARG A 79 -7.89 0.30 -12.78
N GLN A 80 -7.74 -0.02 -14.06
CA GLN A 80 -8.33 -1.22 -14.66
C GLN A 80 -7.91 -2.54 -14.00
N PRO A 81 -6.60 -2.81 -13.72
CA PRO A 81 -6.21 -4.05 -13.04
C PRO A 81 -6.78 -4.18 -11.63
N VAL A 82 -6.89 -3.08 -10.90
CA VAL A 82 -7.46 -3.05 -9.55
C VAL A 82 -8.95 -3.37 -9.59
N GLU A 83 -9.70 -2.69 -10.45
CA GLU A 83 -11.15 -2.91 -10.60
C GLU A 83 -11.45 -4.35 -11.05
N ALA A 84 -10.67 -4.89 -11.98
CA ALA A 84 -10.82 -6.28 -12.43
C ALA A 84 -10.56 -7.30 -11.29
N ALA A 85 -9.55 -7.07 -10.47
CA ALA A 85 -9.25 -7.94 -9.34
C ALA A 85 -10.34 -7.87 -8.27
N LEU A 86 -10.82 -6.67 -7.92
CA LEU A 86 -11.92 -6.48 -6.98
C LEU A 86 -13.22 -7.14 -7.49
N ALA A 87 -13.54 -6.98 -8.77
CA ALA A 87 -14.70 -7.63 -9.39
C ALA A 87 -14.62 -9.16 -9.36
N SER A 88 -13.43 -9.73 -9.34
CA SER A 88 -13.21 -11.17 -9.17
C SER A 88 -13.22 -11.63 -7.70
N GLY A 89 -13.52 -10.75 -6.74
CA GLY A 89 -13.59 -11.05 -5.31
C GLY A 89 -12.22 -11.08 -4.61
N ARG A 90 -11.16 -10.56 -5.23
CA ARG A 90 -9.83 -10.47 -4.62
C ARG A 90 -9.66 -9.17 -3.86
N ASP A 91 -8.92 -9.24 -2.77
CA ASP A 91 -8.45 -8.04 -2.07
C ASP A 91 -7.20 -7.48 -2.73
N ILE A 92 -7.06 -6.16 -2.72
CA ILE A 92 -5.88 -5.48 -3.26
C ILE A 92 -5.09 -4.81 -2.14
N LEU A 93 -3.78 -5.04 -2.15
CA LEU A 93 -2.79 -4.40 -1.31
C LEU A 93 -2.09 -3.29 -2.11
N PHE A 94 -2.12 -2.08 -1.59
CA PHE A 94 -1.42 -0.92 -2.14
C PHE A 94 -0.19 -0.60 -1.29
N ASP A 95 0.97 -0.54 -1.92
CA ASP A 95 2.24 -0.07 -1.34
C ASP A 95 2.50 1.36 -1.83
N ILE A 96 1.79 2.34 -1.26
CA ILE A 96 1.80 3.75 -1.69
C ILE A 96 2.14 4.69 -0.54
N ASP A 97 2.42 5.94 -0.87
CA ASP A 97 2.66 6.98 0.14
C ASP A 97 1.34 7.62 0.64
N TRP A 98 1.47 8.59 1.55
CA TRP A 98 0.33 9.28 2.13
C TRP A 98 -0.49 10.07 1.08
N GLN A 99 0.17 10.65 0.05
CA GLN A 99 -0.52 11.42 -1.01
C GLN A 99 -1.47 10.52 -1.82
N GLY A 100 -0.97 9.34 -2.23
CA GLY A 100 -1.78 8.33 -2.91
C GLY A 100 -2.89 7.79 -1.99
N THR A 101 -2.60 7.62 -0.70
CA THR A 101 -3.59 7.16 0.29
C THR A 101 -4.75 8.14 0.43
N GLN A 102 -4.48 9.46 0.48
CA GLN A 102 -5.53 10.48 0.51
C GLN A 102 -6.43 10.41 -0.72
N GLN A 103 -5.84 10.35 -1.92
CA GLN A 103 -6.59 10.27 -3.17
C GLN A 103 -7.45 8.99 -3.24
N LEU A 104 -6.91 7.84 -2.81
CA LEU A 104 -7.70 6.61 -2.74
C LEU A 104 -8.85 6.73 -1.74
N ALA A 105 -8.64 7.36 -0.58
CA ALA A 105 -9.65 7.53 0.44
C ALA A 105 -10.86 8.37 -0.04
N GLU A 106 -10.62 9.36 -0.88
CA GLU A 106 -11.69 10.17 -1.49
C GLU A 106 -12.64 9.33 -2.37
N HIS A 107 -12.11 8.30 -3.03
CA HIS A 107 -12.87 7.47 -3.97
C HIS A 107 -13.40 6.17 -3.36
N ALA A 108 -12.64 5.58 -2.45
CA ALA A 108 -12.91 4.25 -1.92
C ALA A 108 -13.72 4.25 -0.62
N GLY A 109 -13.74 5.38 0.12
CA GLY A 109 -14.51 5.53 1.35
C GLY A 109 -14.24 4.41 2.37
N GLU A 110 -15.32 3.77 2.84
CA GLU A 110 -15.28 2.70 3.86
C GLU A 110 -14.66 1.38 3.35
N ASP A 111 -14.43 1.22 2.04
CA ASP A 111 -13.81 0.03 1.47
C ASP A 111 -12.28 0.06 1.54
N LEU A 112 -11.70 1.17 1.94
CA LEU A 112 -10.27 1.33 2.15
C LEU A 112 -9.91 1.12 3.62
N ILE A 113 -9.00 0.19 3.88
CA ILE A 113 -8.36 -0.05 5.17
C ILE A 113 -6.97 0.60 5.09
N ARG A 114 -6.69 1.57 5.94
CA ARG A 114 -5.43 2.32 5.92
C ARG A 114 -4.59 1.93 7.12
N VAL A 115 -3.40 1.37 6.85
CA VAL A 115 -2.45 0.93 7.87
C VAL A 115 -1.13 1.69 7.71
N PHE A 116 -0.68 2.32 8.76
CA PHE A 116 0.61 3.01 8.79
C PHE A 116 1.64 2.19 9.57
N ILE A 117 2.79 1.94 8.95
CA ILE A 117 3.89 1.19 9.57
C ILE A 117 4.91 2.18 10.11
N LEU A 118 5.17 2.12 11.41
CA LEU A 118 6.19 2.91 12.08
C LEU A 118 7.44 2.08 12.39
N PRO A 119 8.62 2.69 12.33
CA PRO A 119 9.82 2.08 12.91
C PRO A 119 9.73 2.12 14.46
N PRO A 120 10.45 1.26 15.18
CA PRO A 120 10.42 1.24 16.64
C PRO A 120 11.08 2.47 17.28
N SER A 121 11.96 3.15 16.55
CA SER A 121 12.58 4.41 16.97
C SER A 121 13.22 5.13 15.79
N THR A 122 13.48 6.44 15.96
CA THR A 122 14.22 7.24 14.97
C THR A 122 15.66 6.75 14.80
N ARG A 123 16.30 6.28 15.87
CA ARG A 123 17.64 5.67 15.84
C ARG A 123 17.67 4.42 14.97
N GLU A 124 16.68 3.55 15.11
CA GLU A 124 16.58 2.33 14.31
C GLU A 124 16.28 2.66 12.84
N LEU A 125 15.42 3.66 12.58
CA LEU A 125 15.15 4.15 11.23
C LEU A 125 16.42 4.67 10.56
N GLU A 126 17.19 5.51 11.25
CA GLU A 126 18.46 6.04 10.74
C GLU A 126 19.46 4.90 10.45
N ARG A 127 19.55 3.90 11.34
CA ARG A 127 20.38 2.73 11.13
C ARG A 127 19.99 1.96 9.86
N ARG A 128 18.69 1.72 9.64
CA ARG A 128 18.17 1.01 8.46
C ARG A 128 18.42 1.81 7.18
N LEU A 129 18.28 3.12 7.21
CA LEU A 129 18.56 3.99 6.05
C LEU A 129 20.05 3.96 5.67
N LYS A 130 20.96 4.03 6.65
CA LYS A 130 22.40 3.94 6.42
C LYS A 130 22.82 2.58 5.82
N THR A 131 22.25 1.49 6.31
CA THR A 131 22.63 0.13 5.89
C THR A 131 22.17 -0.19 4.45
N ARG A 132 21.03 0.37 4.04
CA ARG A 132 20.38 -0.01 2.77
C ARG A 132 21.07 0.55 1.52
N ALA A 133 21.80 1.63 1.60
CA ALA A 133 22.18 2.38 0.41
C ALA A 133 23.66 2.80 0.32
N GLN A 134 24.51 2.60 1.31
CA GLN A 134 25.86 3.18 1.37
C GLN A 134 25.87 4.71 1.04
N ASP A 135 24.78 5.40 1.42
CA ASP A 135 24.55 6.80 1.08
C ASP A 135 25.48 7.74 1.87
N SER A 136 25.77 8.90 1.31
CA SER A 136 26.46 9.97 2.03
C SER A 136 25.63 10.48 3.20
N ALA A 137 26.28 11.08 4.20
CA ALA A 137 25.61 11.62 5.38
C ALA A 137 24.51 12.66 5.02
N SER A 138 24.71 13.44 3.96
CA SER A 138 23.72 14.42 3.48
C SER A 138 22.47 13.75 2.91
N VAL A 139 22.62 12.65 2.18
CA VAL A 139 21.49 11.88 1.64
C VAL A 139 20.69 11.21 2.78
N VAL A 140 21.36 10.68 3.78
CA VAL A 140 20.70 10.11 4.98
C VAL A 140 19.93 11.20 5.73
N ALA A 141 20.50 12.40 5.93
CA ALA A 141 19.83 13.52 6.59
C ALA A 141 18.55 13.94 5.84
N ASN A 142 18.62 14.07 4.51
CA ASN A 142 17.45 14.40 3.68
C ASN A 142 16.36 13.30 3.76
N ARG A 143 16.74 12.03 3.77
CA ARG A 143 15.78 10.92 3.95
C ARG A 143 15.16 10.91 5.34
N MET A 144 15.92 11.25 6.38
CA MET A 144 15.40 11.37 7.74
C MET A 144 14.39 12.52 7.85
N ALA A 145 14.71 13.70 7.27
CA ALA A 145 13.78 14.82 7.24
C ALA A 145 12.46 14.46 6.54
N LYS A 146 12.54 13.79 5.38
CA LYS A 146 11.35 13.30 4.67
C LYS A 146 10.58 12.26 5.47
N ALA A 147 11.27 11.35 6.16
CA ALA A 147 10.62 10.35 7.00
C ALA A 147 9.84 10.98 8.17
N MET A 148 10.30 12.08 8.72
CA MET A 148 9.58 12.84 9.77
C MET A 148 8.31 13.50 9.19
N ASP A 149 8.39 14.04 7.98
CA ASP A 149 7.22 14.55 7.25
C ASP A 149 6.20 13.42 6.99
N GLU A 150 6.64 12.28 6.44
CA GLU A 150 5.80 11.11 6.21
C GLU A 150 5.13 10.61 7.51
N ILE A 151 5.83 10.61 8.64
CA ILE A 151 5.30 10.22 9.96
C ILE A 151 4.20 11.17 10.42
N SER A 152 4.25 12.46 10.11
CA SER A 152 3.24 13.44 10.55
C SER A 152 1.82 13.12 10.03
N HIS A 153 1.70 12.33 8.98
CA HIS A 153 0.44 11.89 8.38
C HIS A 153 -0.20 10.68 9.08
N TYR A 154 0.39 10.13 10.15
CA TYR A 154 -0.16 8.98 10.88
C TYR A 154 -1.63 9.14 11.33
N PRO A 155 -2.16 10.35 11.65
CA PRO A 155 -3.55 10.49 12.07
C PRO A 155 -4.59 10.19 10.98
N GLU A 156 -4.16 10.11 9.72
CA GLU A 156 -5.02 9.82 8.58
C GLU A 156 -5.28 8.32 8.39
N TYR A 157 -4.66 7.47 9.21
CA TYR A 157 -4.71 6.01 9.10
C TYR A 157 -5.58 5.38 10.19
N ASP A 158 -6.25 4.28 9.83
CA ASP A 158 -7.15 3.56 10.72
C ASP A 158 -6.39 2.69 11.73
N TYR A 159 -5.19 2.22 11.35
CA TYR A 159 -4.36 1.33 12.15
C TYR A 159 -2.89 1.73 12.10
N ILE A 160 -2.20 1.57 13.24
CA ILE A 160 -0.76 1.82 13.37
C ILE A 160 -0.08 0.53 13.79
N ILE A 161 0.96 0.13 13.07
CA ILE A 161 1.81 -1.01 13.43
C ILE A 161 3.24 -0.51 13.66
N VAL A 162 3.77 -0.71 14.87
CA VAL A 162 5.18 -0.44 15.17
C VAL A 162 6.00 -1.68 14.82
N ASN A 163 6.79 -1.61 13.75
CA ASN A 163 7.56 -2.73 13.22
C ASN A 163 8.87 -2.96 14.01
N THR A 164 8.72 -3.60 15.15
CA THR A 164 9.84 -4.04 15.99
C THR A 164 10.33 -5.42 15.55
N VAL A 165 9.41 -6.37 15.42
CA VAL A 165 9.63 -7.74 14.95
C VAL A 165 8.75 -7.96 13.72
N LEU A 166 9.33 -8.47 12.64
CA LEU A 166 8.64 -8.63 11.35
C LEU A 166 7.44 -9.57 11.48
N GLU A 167 7.62 -10.71 12.11
CA GLU A 167 6.61 -11.75 12.29
C GLU A 167 5.39 -11.22 13.05
N ASP A 168 5.60 -10.45 14.10
CA ASP A 168 4.52 -9.82 14.88
C ASP A 168 3.78 -8.77 14.05
N SER A 169 4.51 -8.00 13.25
CA SER A 169 3.92 -6.99 12.37
C SER A 169 3.05 -7.62 11.29
N VAL A 170 3.48 -8.75 10.73
CA VAL A 170 2.71 -9.54 9.74
C VAL A 170 1.48 -10.17 10.40
N ALA A 171 1.61 -10.73 11.61
CA ALA A 171 0.49 -11.30 12.36
C ALA A 171 -0.56 -10.25 12.70
N ASN A 172 -0.14 -9.05 13.14
CA ASN A 172 -1.02 -7.93 13.42
C ASN A 172 -1.76 -7.47 12.15
N LEU A 173 -1.05 -7.32 11.04
CA LEU A 173 -1.65 -6.92 9.77
C LEU A 173 -2.66 -7.96 9.25
N ARG A 174 -2.34 -9.26 9.37
CA ARG A 174 -3.25 -10.35 9.05
C ARG A 174 -4.51 -10.31 9.92
N SER A 175 -4.38 -10.01 11.22
CA SER A 175 -5.50 -9.89 12.15
C SER A 175 -6.43 -8.73 11.77
N ILE A 176 -5.86 -7.58 11.38
CA ILE A 176 -6.61 -6.44 10.85
C ILE A 176 -7.41 -6.87 9.61
N LEU A 177 -6.73 -7.46 8.62
CA LEU A 177 -7.37 -7.88 7.37
C LEU A 177 -8.49 -8.90 7.60
N THR A 178 -8.27 -9.87 8.49
CA THR A 178 -9.28 -10.87 8.86
C THR A 178 -10.50 -10.22 9.52
N SER A 179 -10.28 -9.32 10.47
CA SER A 179 -11.36 -8.59 11.14
C SER A 179 -12.16 -7.70 10.20
N GLU A 180 -11.46 -7.03 9.27
CA GLU A 180 -12.09 -6.17 8.28
C GLU A 180 -12.97 -6.94 7.29
N ARG A 181 -12.56 -8.15 6.89
CA ARG A 181 -13.35 -9.05 6.04
C ARG A 181 -14.64 -9.53 6.71
N LEU A 182 -14.65 -9.64 8.04
CA LEU A 182 -15.82 -10.07 8.83
C LEU A 182 -16.84 -8.96 9.08
N LYS A 183 -16.53 -7.72 8.76
CA LYS A 183 -17.50 -6.63 8.89
C LYS A 183 -18.73 -6.92 8.05
N ARG A 184 -19.92 -6.83 8.67
CA ARG A 184 -21.22 -7.12 8.01
C ARG A 184 -21.37 -6.44 6.64
N LYS A 185 -20.90 -5.21 6.50
CA LYS A 185 -20.97 -4.43 5.26
C LYS A 185 -20.13 -5.02 4.12
N LYS A 186 -19.11 -5.84 4.44
CA LYS A 186 -18.15 -6.40 3.47
C LYS A 186 -18.45 -7.86 3.10
N ILE A 187 -19.46 -8.47 3.72
CA ILE A 187 -19.88 -9.84 3.40
C ILE A 187 -20.87 -9.79 2.23
N LEU A 188 -20.40 -10.22 1.06
CA LEU A 188 -21.22 -10.29 -0.14
C LEU A 188 -22.30 -11.38 -0.01
N GLY A 189 -23.51 -11.10 -0.50
CA GLY A 189 -24.62 -12.08 -0.48
C GLY A 189 -25.21 -12.35 0.90
N LEU A 190 -24.76 -11.68 1.97
CA LEU A 190 -25.23 -11.91 3.34
C LEU A 190 -26.75 -11.74 3.48
N THR A 191 -27.35 -10.75 2.83
CA THR A 191 -28.80 -10.51 2.88
C THR A 191 -29.59 -11.68 2.32
N ASP A 192 -29.19 -12.21 1.18
CA ASP A 192 -29.85 -13.35 0.54
C ASP A 192 -29.67 -14.63 1.38
N PHE A 193 -28.49 -14.84 1.91
CA PHE A 193 -28.22 -15.95 2.83
C PHE A 193 -29.11 -15.89 4.08
N ILE A 194 -29.23 -14.74 4.72
CA ILE A 194 -30.10 -14.57 5.89
C ILE A 194 -31.58 -14.76 5.53
N LYS A 195 -32.00 -14.30 4.34
CA LYS A 195 -33.37 -14.53 3.87
C LYS A 195 -33.65 -16.02 3.71
N GLN A 196 -32.76 -16.78 3.06
CA GLN A 196 -32.90 -18.24 2.94
C GLN A 196 -32.97 -18.93 4.30
N LEU A 197 -32.08 -18.58 5.26
CA LEU A 197 -32.13 -19.13 6.62
C LEU A 197 -33.48 -18.88 7.32
N ARG A 198 -34.10 -17.72 7.10
CA ARG A 198 -35.39 -17.36 7.72
C ARG A 198 -36.57 -18.06 7.05
N GLU A 199 -36.47 -18.46 5.81
CA GLU A 199 -37.47 -19.15 5.02
C GLU A 199 -37.39 -20.69 5.17
N GLY A 200 -36.44 -21.19 5.97
CA GLY A 200 -36.29 -22.63 6.27
C GLY A 200 -35.54 -23.41 5.20
N GLY A 201 -34.67 -22.71 4.42
CA GLY A 201 -33.78 -23.32 3.42
C GLY A 201 -32.55 -23.96 4.03
#